data_aa560af0b7bcdcc22a59268680bb3d3f
#
_entry.id   aa560af0b7bcdcc22a59268680bb3d3f
#
_cell.length_a   1.000
_cell.length_b   1.000
_cell.length_c   1.000
_cell.angle_alpha   90.00
_cell.angle_beta   90.00
_cell.angle_gamma   90.00
#
_symmetry.space_group_name_H-M   'P 1'
#
loop_
_entity.id
_entity.type
_entity.pdbx_description
1 polymer ?
#
loop_
_entity_poly.entity_id
_entity_poly.type
_entity_poly.pdbx_seq_one_letter_code
_entity_poly.pdbx_strand_id
1 'polypeptide(L)'
;RRQRQMCIRDRFLRGAKAQLASWGLVPEMGKHVRSSWGCYAGTIRQRASDFQTAMDDKEIKAILCSRGGYGAVHLIERLDFTRFREHPKWMIGFSDITALHNLFQYNGFASLHAPMARHLAVEAADDPCSLYLRDILFGKLPAYKCKRHKLNRLGTAKGILRGGNMAVFHGLRGTPYDIPPEGTILFIEDVGERPYAIERMMYNLSLIHI
;
A
#
# COMPACT_ATOMS: atom_id res chain seq x y z
N ARG A 1 -25.66 -4.68 13.57
CA ARG A 1 -24.68 -4.30 12.51
C ARG A 1 -23.22 -4.29 13.01
N ARG A 2 -22.89 -3.72 14.18
CA ARG A 2 -21.51 -3.68 14.72
C ARG A 2 -20.90 -5.06 14.96
N GLN A 3 -21.61 -6.01 15.56
CA GLN A 3 -21.13 -7.38 15.78
C GLN A 3 -20.84 -8.13 14.48
N ARG A 4 -21.67 -7.96 13.44
CA ARG A 4 -21.46 -8.58 12.13
C ARG A 4 -20.19 -8.06 11.43
N GLN A 5 -19.90 -6.75 11.56
CA GLN A 5 -18.67 -6.16 11.00
C GLN A 5 -17.42 -6.62 11.76
N MET A 6 -17.47 -6.79 13.09
CA MET A 6 -16.36 -7.32 13.88
C MET A 6 -16.06 -8.79 13.52
N CYS A 7 -17.09 -9.64 13.39
CA CYS A 7 -16.90 -11.03 12.96
C CYS A 7 -16.28 -11.17 11.57
N ILE A 8 -16.62 -10.29 10.63
CA ILE A 8 -16.04 -10.28 9.28
C ILE A 8 -14.57 -9.85 9.32
N ARG A 9 -14.22 -8.82 10.10
CA ARG A 9 -12.81 -8.38 10.27
C ARG A 9 -11.95 -9.50 10.86
N ASP A 10 -12.40 -10.14 11.92
CA ASP A 10 -11.67 -11.22 12.57
C ASP A 10 -11.47 -12.43 11.66
N ARG A 11 -12.44 -12.73 10.79
CA ARG A 11 -12.30 -13.76 9.77
C ARG A 11 -11.18 -13.43 8.77
N PHE A 12 -11.12 -12.20 8.28
CA PHE A 12 -10.07 -11.78 7.35
C PHE A 12 -8.69 -11.81 8.00
N LEU A 13 -8.55 -11.34 9.22
CA LEU A 13 -7.28 -11.36 9.93
C LEU A 13 -6.80 -12.81 10.19
N ARG A 14 -7.72 -13.71 10.58
CA ARG A 14 -7.39 -15.14 10.76
C ARG A 14 -7.01 -15.81 9.44
N GLY A 15 -7.75 -15.56 8.37
CA GLY A 15 -7.45 -16.12 7.05
C GLY A 15 -6.08 -15.64 6.53
N ALA A 16 -5.81 -14.35 6.61
CA ALA A 16 -4.50 -13.82 6.23
C ALA A 16 -3.36 -14.40 7.07
N LYS A 17 -3.57 -14.52 8.40
CA LYS A 17 -2.59 -15.15 9.28
C LYS A 17 -2.31 -16.61 8.90
N ALA A 18 -3.34 -17.37 8.58
CA ALA A 18 -3.21 -18.76 8.13
C ALA A 18 -2.46 -18.83 6.79
N GLN A 19 -2.78 -17.96 5.82
CA GLN A 19 -2.11 -17.92 4.53
C GLN A 19 -0.62 -17.56 4.67
N LEU A 20 -0.27 -16.55 5.47
CA LEU A 20 1.12 -16.17 5.73
C LEU A 20 1.88 -17.30 6.46
N ALA A 21 1.25 -17.96 7.44
CA ALA A 21 1.85 -19.09 8.12
C ALA A 21 2.09 -20.30 7.19
N SER A 22 1.20 -20.54 6.22
CA SER A 22 1.41 -21.59 5.20
C SER A 22 2.63 -21.31 4.28
N TRP A 23 3.07 -20.07 4.20
CA TRP A 23 4.32 -19.69 3.52
C TRP A 23 5.56 -19.80 4.40
N GLY A 24 5.41 -20.21 5.68
CA GLY A 24 6.50 -20.29 6.66
C GLY A 24 6.82 -18.96 7.34
N LEU A 25 5.95 -17.95 7.20
CA LEU A 25 6.09 -16.67 7.88
C LEU A 25 5.42 -16.71 9.25
N VAL A 26 5.93 -15.89 10.19
CA VAL A 26 5.35 -15.72 11.54
C VAL A 26 4.64 -14.37 11.61
N PRO A 27 3.31 -14.32 11.38
CA PRO A 27 2.58 -13.06 11.39
C PRO A 27 2.28 -12.60 12.82
N GLU A 28 2.74 -11.41 13.13
CA GLU A 28 2.39 -10.67 14.34
C GLU A 28 1.27 -9.67 14.07
N MET A 29 0.47 -9.40 15.09
CA MET A 29 -0.70 -8.53 14.97
C MET A 29 -0.48 -7.25 15.76
N GLY A 30 -0.65 -6.09 15.10
CA GLY A 30 -0.65 -4.81 15.80
C GLY A 30 -1.66 -4.78 16.94
N LYS A 31 -1.31 -4.14 18.04
CA LYS A 31 -2.11 -4.06 19.27
C LYS A 31 -3.54 -3.58 19.03
N HIS A 32 -3.70 -2.62 18.10
CA HIS A 32 -4.97 -1.96 17.83
C HIS A 32 -5.60 -2.39 16.50
N VAL A 33 -5.12 -3.48 15.87
CA VAL A 33 -5.61 -3.95 14.56
C VAL A 33 -7.13 -4.21 14.53
N ARG A 34 -7.76 -4.49 15.68
CA ARG A 34 -9.21 -4.67 15.84
C ARG A 34 -9.95 -3.42 16.28
N SER A 35 -9.24 -2.33 16.55
CA SER A 35 -9.86 -1.09 17.02
C SER A 35 -10.75 -0.46 15.94
N SER A 36 -11.73 0.31 16.38
CA SER A 36 -12.66 1.05 15.52
C SER A 36 -12.98 2.40 16.17
N TRP A 37 -12.94 3.45 15.36
CA TRP A 37 -13.32 4.80 15.74
C TRP A 37 -13.99 5.50 14.55
N GLY A 38 -15.31 5.72 14.64
CA GLY A 38 -16.09 6.18 13.49
C GLY A 38 -15.95 5.21 12.30
N CYS A 39 -15.52 5.72 11.14
CA CYS A 39 -15.25 4.94 9.93
C CYS A 39 -13.82 4.36 9.87
N TYR A 40 -12.95 4.70 10.83
CA TYR A 40 -11.54 4.34 10.83
C TYR A 40 -11.25 3.06 11.62
N ALA A 41 -10.09 2.46 11.35
CA ALA A 41 -9.55 1.32 12.09
C ALA A 41 -8.84 1.77 13.39
N GLY A 42 -9.58 2.43 14.29
CA GLY A 42 -9.04 3.07 15.49
C GLY A 42 -8.70 4.53 15.30
N THR A 43 -8.31 5.19 16.40
CA THR A 43 -7.88 6.59 16.42
C THR A 43 -6.57 6.77 15.62
N ILE A 44 -6.26 7.99 15.22
CA ILE A 44 -4.99 8.31 14.54
C ILE A 44 -3.81 7.87 15.42
N ARG A 45 -3.86 8.15 16.73
CA ARG A 45 -2.82 7.76 17.70
C ARG A 45 -2.61 6.24 17.74
N GLN A 46 -3.68 5.46 17.79
CA GLN A 46 -3.61 4.00 17.81
C GLN A 46 -2.97 3.44 16.52
N ARG A 47 -3.41 3.94 15.36
CA ARG A 47 -2.87 3.50 14.06
C ARG A 47 -1.40 3.89 13.89
N ALA A 48 -1.04 5.13 14.27
CA ALA A 48 0.35 5.59 14.23
C ALA A 48 1.24 4.78 15.19
N SER A 49 0.78 4.49 16.40
CA SER A 49 1.52 3.69 17.36
C SER A 49 1.78 2.27 16.87
N ASP A 50 0.78 1.58 16.32
CA ASP A 50 0.96 0.23 15.78
C ASP A 50 1.96 0.23 14.61
N PHE A 51 1.82 1.21 13.73
CA PHE A 51 2.68 1.31 12.55
C PHE A 51 4.13 1.64 12.95
N GLN A 52 4.32 2.61 13.85
CA GLN A 52 5.64 2.99 14.37
C GLN A 52 6.31 1.82 15.10
N THR A 53 5.56 1.10 15.96
CA THR A 53 6.10 -0.08 16.64
C THR A 53 6.64 -1.10 15.64
N ALA A 54 5.89 -1.38 14.57
CA ALA A 54 6.34 -2.30 13.53
C ALA A 54 7.54 -1.75 12.72
N MET A 55 7.62 -0.44 12.52
CA MET A 55 8.78 0.21 11.88
C MET A 55 10.04 0.08 12.72
N ASP A 56 9.93 0.25 14.02
CA ASP A 56 11.06 0.32 14.96
C ASP A 56 11.58 -1.06 15.37
N ASP A 57 10.75 -2.10 15.27
CA ASP A 57 11.13 -3.45 15.67
C ASP A 57 12.02 -4.12 14.63
N LYS A 58 13.27 -4.37 14.98
CA LYS A 58 14.28 -5.02 14.11
C LYS A 58 13.93 -6.47 13.72
N GLU A 59 13.09 -7.15 14.49
CA GLU A 59 12.68 -8.53 14.20
C GLU A 59 11.59 -8.58 13.12
N ILE A 60 10.80 -7.53 12.97
CA ILE A 60 9.82 -7.41 11.89
C ILE A 60 10.53 -7.19 10.55
N LYS A 61 10.20 -8.01 9.55
CA LYS A 61 10.79 -7.95 8.19
C LYS A 61 9.86 -7.34 7.14
N ALA A 62 8.55 -7.32 7.43
CA ALA A 62 7.56 -6.71 6.55
C ALA A 62 6.37 -6.18 7.35
N ILE A 63 5.78 -5.08 6.91
CA ILE A 63 4.57 -4.47 7.48
C ILE A 63 3.45 -4.64 6.44
N LEU A 64 2.51 -5.55 6.72
CA LEU A 64 1.36 -5.79 5.85
C LEU A 64 0.15 -5.02 6.35
N CYS A 65 -0.32 -4.06 5.54
CA CYS A 65 -1.55 -3.33 5.84
C CYS A 65 -2.77 -4.27 5.80
N SER A 66 -3.69 -4.14 6.75
CA SER A 66 -4.84 -5.04 6.83
C SER A 66 -5.85 -4.80 5.70
N ARG A 67 -6.06 -3.55 5.33
CA ARG A 67 -6.92 -3.09 4.23
C ARG A 67 -6.69 -1.62 3.92
N GLY A 68 -7.11 -1.17 2.74
CA GLY A 68 -7.30 0.22 2.40
C GLY A 68 -8.52 0.85 3.09
N GLY A 69 -9.05 1.88 2.52
CA GLY A 69 -10.18 2.65 3.04
C GLY A 69 -9.91 4.13 2.95
N TYR A 70 -9.81 4.81 4.09
CA TYR A 70 -9.41 6.21 4.16
C TYR A 70 -8.69 6.48 5.47
N GLY A 71 -7.70 7.40 5.41
CA GLY A 71 -7.07 7.97 6.58
C GLY A 71 -5.60 7.58 6.77
N ALA A 72 -4.96 6.90 5.82
CA ALA A 72 -3.52 6.69 5.83
C ALA A 72 -2.77 8.04 5.77
N VAL A 73 -3.33 9.03 5.10
CA VAL A 73 -2.81 10.40 5.02
C VAL A 73 -2.59 11.02 6.41
N HIS A 74 -3.40 10.69 7.42
CA HIS A 74 -3.24 11.21 8.77
C HIS A 74 -1.99 10.70 9.51
N LEU A 75 -1.30 9.69 8.95
CA LEU A 75 -0.10 9.10 9.53
C LEU A 75 1.18 9.75 9.01
N ILE A 76 1.12 10.43 7.87
CA ILE A 76 2.29 10.94 7.14
C ILE A 76 3.21 11.77 8.04
N GLU A 77 2.66 12.71 8.82
CA GLU A 77 3.43 13.61 9.69
C GLU A 77 3.70 13.04 11.09
N ARG A 78 3.37 11.76 11.32
CA ARG A 78 3.42 11.13 12.63
C ARG A 78 4.39 9.97 12.74
N LEU A 79 4.97 9.57 11.61
CA LEU A 79 5.89 8.44 11.54
C LEU A 79 7.33 8.93 11.47
N ASP A 80 8.15 8.39 12.35
CA ASP A 80 9.58 8.65 12.42
C ASP A 80 10.36 7.51 11.74
N PHE A 81 11.26 7.88 10.85
CA PHE A 81 12.09 6.96 10.08
C PHE A 81 13.48 6.73 10.68
N THR A 82 13.81 7.32 11.81
CA THR A 82 15.14 7.24 12.42
C THR A 82 15.60 5.79 12.60
N ARG A 83 14.82 4.99 13.31
CA ARG A 83 15.14 3.56 13.51
C ARG A 83 14.89 2.71 12.27
N PHE A 84 13.93 3.09 11.46
CA PHE A 84 13.62 2.37 10.22
C PHE A 84 14.82 2.38 9.25
N ARG A 85 15.62 3.45 9.24
CA ARG A 85 16.84 3.55 8.41
C ARG A 85 17.90 2.51 8.77
N GLU A 86 17.95 2.10 10.03
CA GLU A 86 18.90 1.08 10.50
C GLU A 86 18.47 -0.34 10.07
N HIS A 87 17.16 -0.59 10.01
CA HIS A 87 16.58 -1.89 9.69
C HIS A 87 15.41 -1.77 8.71
N PRO A 88 15.67 -1.39 7.44
CA PRO A 88 14.61 -1.23 6.45
C PRO A 88 13.84 -2.53 6.22
N LYS A 89 12.55 -2.41 5.98
CA LYS A 89 11.65 -3.54 5.75
C LYS A 89 10.57 -3.19 4.73
N TRP A 90 9.93 -4.19 4.15
CA TRP A 90 8.84 -3.96 3.22
C TRP A 90 7.61 -3.36 3.90
N MET A 91 7.09 -2.26 3.37
CA MET A 91 5.74 -1.77 3.64
C MET A 91 4.85 -2.19 2.47
N ILE A 92 3.73 -2.87 2.78
CA ILE A 92 2.91 -3.59 1.80
C ILE A 92 1.46 -3.14 1.88
N GLY A 93 0.90 -2.75 0.75
CA GLY A 93 -0.50 -2.36 0.63
C GLY A 93 -0.81 -1.70 -0.70
N PHE A 94 -2.06 -1.28 -0.88
CA PHE A 94 -2.53 -0.53 -2.05
C PHE A 94 -3.73 0.35 -1.70
N SER A 95 -4.34 1.04 -2.66
CA SER A 95 -5.48 1.93 -2.43
C SER A 95 -5.08 3.11 -1.54
N ASP A 96 -5.76 3.35 -0.41
CA ASP A 96 -5.45 4.42 0.57
C ASP A 96 -3.99 4.40 1.06
N ILE A 97 -3.34 3.22 1.03
CA ILE A 97 -1.93 3.05 1.41
C ILE A 97 -0.98 3.78 0.45
N THR A 98 -1.46 4.23 -0.69
CA THR A 98 -0.71 5.12 -1.60
C THR A 98 -0.13 6.33 -0.87
N ALA A 99 -0.84 6.88 0.12
CA ALA A 99 -0.33 7.97 0.95
C ALA A 99 0.97 7.58 1.70
N LEU A 100 1.05 6.34 2.20
CA LEU A 100 2.26 5.83 2.85
C LEU A 100 3.34 5.45 1.82
N HIS A 101 2.98 4.96 0.64
CA HIS A 101 3.95 4.74 -0.43
C HIS A 101 4.71 6.03 -0.77
N ASN A 102 3.99 7.15 -0.91
CA ASN A 102 4.61 8.44 -1.16
C ASN A 102 5.50 8.91 0.01
N LEU A 103 5.07 8.69 1.26
CA LEU A 103 5.88 8.97 2.45
C LEU A 103 7.19 8.15 2.46
N PHE A 104 7.11 6.85 2.16
CA PHE A 104 8.28 5.97 2.10
C PHE A 104 9.24 6.41 1.00
N GLN A 105 8.73 6.72 -0.18
CA GLN A 105 9.54 7.23 -1.30
C GLN A 105 10.19 8.58 -0.99
N TYR A 106 9.47 9.48 -0.32
CA TYR A 106 10.01 10.76 0.16
C TYR A 106 11.22 10.54 1.10
N ASN A 107 11.16 9.51 1.93
CA ASN A 107 12.25 9.12 2.83
C ASN A 107 13.33 8.24 2.18
N GLY A 108 13.24 7.95 0.87
CA GLY A 108 14.23 7.18 0.10
C GLY A 108 14.05 5.66 0.18
N PHE A 109 12.90 5.16 0.59
CA PHE A 109 12.62 3.73 0.71
C PHE A 109 11.65 3.22 -0.34
N ALA A 110 11.93 2.02 -0.84
CA ALA A 110 10.99 1.27 -1.65
C ALA A 110 9.88 0.64 -0.79
N SER A 111 8.71 0.42 -1.42
CA SER A 111 7.56 -0.24 -0.81
C SER A 111 6.82 -1.08 -1.85
N LEU A 112 5.91 -1.95 -1.43
CA LEU A 112 5.21 -2.88 -2.32
C LEU A 112 3.73 -2.48 -2.47
N HIS A 113 3.35 -2.02 -3.67
CA HIS A 113 1.96 -1.91 -4.07
C HIS A 113 1.44 -3.31 -4.39
N ALA A 114 0.84 -3.98 -3.40
CA ALA A 114 0.56 -5.41 -3.42
C ALA A 114 -0.64 -5.78 -2.55
N PRO A 115 -1.16 -7.02 -2.67
CA PRO A 115 -2.28 -7.53 -1.89
C PRO A 115 -2.14 -7.29 -0.39
N MET A 116 -3.25 -6.94 0.24
CA MET A 116 -3.37 -6.75 1.70
C MET A 116 -4.01 -7.96 2.38
N ALA A 117 -4.05 -7.96 3.71
CA ALA A 117 -4.56 -9.08 4.50
C ALA A 117 -5.97 -9.55 4.10
N ARG A 118 -6.88 -8.62 3.72
CA ARG A 118 -8.21 -9.02 3.24
C ARG A 118 -8.13 -9.87 1.98
N HIS A 119 -7.28 -9.52 1.02
CA HIS A 119 -7.08 -10.27 -0.23
C HIS A 119 -6.56 -11.67 0.07
N LEU A 120 -5.49 -11.78 0.86
CA LEU A 120 -4.91 -13.06 1.28
C LEU A 120 -5.89 -13.99 2.01
N ALA A 121 -6.94 -13.43 2.62
CA ALA A 121 -7.94 -14.20 3.35
C ALA A 121 -9.12 -14.67 2.50
N VAL A 122 -9.31 -14.08 1.33
CA VAL A 122 -10.50 -14.28 0.49
C VAL A 122 -10.17 -15.03 -0.79
N GLU A 123 -9.03 -14.72 -1.38
CA GLU A 123 -8.61 -15.33 -2.64
C GLU A 123 -8.08 -16.75 -2.44
N ALA A 124 -8.06 -17.52 -3.51
CA ALA A 124 -7.53 -18.88 -3.49
C ALA A 124 -6.03 -18.91 -3.16
N ALA A 125 -5.55 -20.01 -2.61
CA ALA A 125 -4.17 -20.15 -2.17
C ALA A 125 -3.15 -20.03 -3.32
N ASP A 126 -3.58 -20.31 -4.55
CA ASP A 126 -2.82 -20.23 -5.79
C ASP A 126 -3.07 -18.93 -6.58
N ASP A 127 -3.76 -17.95 -5.99
CA ASP A 127 -3.97 -16.64 -6.62
C ASP A 127 -2.64 -16.03 -7.06
N PRO A 128 -2.50 -15.65 -8.35
CA PRO A 128 -1.24 -15.15 -8.88
C PRO A 128 -0.68 -13.93 -8.15
N CYS A 129 -1.54 -13.01 -7.71
CA CYS A 129 -1.09 -11.80 -7.00
C CYS A 129 -0.51 -12.15 -5.63
N SER A 130 -1.13 -13.09 -4.93
CA SER A 130 -0.64 -13.62 -3.64
C SER A 130 0.69 -14.36 -3.81
N LEU A 131 0.82 -15.16 -4.87
CA LEU A 131 2.07 -15.86 -5.18
C LEU A 131 3.20 -14.90 -5.55
N TYR A 132 2.94 -13.85 -6.31
CA TYR A 132 3.92 -12.80 -6.58
C TYR A 132 4.39 -12.10 -5.29
N LEU A 133 3.45 -11.75 -4.40
CA LEU A 133 3.82 -11.18 -3.11
C LEU A 133 4.71 -12.12 -2.30
N ARG A 134 4.34 -13.40 -2.20
CA ARG A 134 5.15 -14.43 -1.54
C ARG A 134 6.56 -14.46 -2.14
N ASP A 135 6.66 -14.56 -3.45
CA ASP A 135 7.94 -14.68 -4.14
C ASP A 135 8.86 -13.47 -3.88
N ILE A 136 8.30 -12.25 -3.86
CA ILE A 136 9.06 -11.03 -3.50
C ILE A 136 9.54 -11.10 -2.05
N LEU A 137 8.70 -11.54 -1.11
CA LEU A 137 9.08 -11.67 0.30
C LEU A 137 10.21 -12.69 0.51
N PHE A 138 10.35 -13.66 -0.40
CA PHE A 138 11.45 -14.63 -0.41
C PHE A 138 12.61 -14.26 -1.36
N GLY A 139 12.69 -12.98 -1.78
CA GLY A 139 13.81 -12.42 -2.54
C GLY A 139 13.77 -12.65 -4.04
N LYS A 140 12.66 -13.14 -4.60
CA LYS A 140 12.49 -13.27 -6.05
C LYS A 140 11.83 -12.00 -6.60
N LEU A 141 12.46 -11.37 -7.58
CA LEU A 141 11.90 -10.23 -8.29
C LEU A 141 11.09 -10.74 -9.50
N PRO A 142 9.77 -10.54 -9.55
CA PRO A 142 8.95 -10.99 -10.66
C PRO A 142 9.16 -10.11 -11.90
N ALA A 143 9.07 -10.73 -13.06
CA ALA A 143 8.94 -10.03 -14.34
C ALA A 143 7.47 -10.06 -14.78
N TYR A 144 6.88 -8.90 -14.95
CA TYR A 144 5.49 -8.78 -15.37
C TYR A 144 5.38 -8.66 -16.89
N LYS A 145 4.42 -9.38 -17.47
CA LYS A 145 4.04 -9.25 -18.88
C LYS A 145 2.58 -8.84 -18.97
N CYS A 146 2.32 -7.68 -19.55
CA CYS A 146 0.97 -7.21 -19.80
C CYS A 146 0.50 -7.60 -21.20
N LYS A 147 -0.80 -7.86 -21.35
CA LYS A 147 -1.42 -8.07 -22.67
C LYS A 147 -1.29 -6.79 -23.51
N ARG A 148 -1.06 -6.97 -24.82
CA ARG A 148 -1.08 -5.84 -25.76
C ARG A 148 -2.46 -5.19 -25.80
N HIS A 149 -2.48 -3.88 -25.84
CA HIS A 149 -3.68 -3.08 -26.03
C HIS A 149 -3.46 -2.08 -27.17
N LYS A 150 -4.53 -1.72 -27.89
CA LYS A 150 -4.46 -0.79 -29.04
C LYS A 150 -3.96 0.62 -28.68
N LEU A 151 -4.10 1.01 -27.41
CA LEU A 151 -3.61 2.29 -26.91
C LEU A 151 -2.17 2.23 -26.39
N ASN A 152 -1.52 1.07 -26.38
CA ASN A 152 -0.14 0.99 -25.94
C ASN A 152 0.76 1.74 -26.93
N ARG A 153 1.62 2.57 -26.40
CA ARG A 153 2.77 3.14 -27.13
C ARG A 153 3.99 2.29 -26.81
N LEU A 154 4.64 1.78 -27.87
CA LEU A 154 5.84 0.94 -27.72
C LEU A 154 7.05 1.83 -27.46
N GLY A 155 7.95 1.35 -26.63
CA GLY A 155 9.18 2.04 -26.29
C GLY A 155 9.84 1.40 -25.06
N THR A 156 10.96 1.98 -24.65
CA THR A 156 11.69 1.61 -23.43
C THR A 156 11.92 2.86 -22.62
N ALA A 157 11.66 2.78 -21.33
CA ALA A 157 11.95 3.85 -20.38
C ALA A 157 12.69 3.29 -19.17
N LYS A 158 13.51 4.14 -18.54
CA LYS A 158 14.19 3.85 -17.29
C LYS A 158 13.89 4.96 -16.29
N GLY A 159 13.48 4.61 -15.10
CA GLY A 159 13.15 5.58 -14.05
C GLY A 159 12.75 4.89 -12.77
N ILE A 160 12.47 5.67 -11.73
CA ILE A 160 11.93 5.17 -10.47
C ILE A 160 10.41 4.98 -10.62
N LEU A 161 9.93 3.78 -10.36
CA LEU A 161 8.49 3.51 -10.37
C LEU A 161 7.83 4.18 -9.16
N ARG A 162 6.87 5.05 -9.41
CA ARG A 162 6.12 5.81 -8.39
C ARG A 162 4.65 5.84 -8.73
N GLY A 163 3.80 6.11 -7.73
CA GLY A 163 2.35 6.25 -7.94
C GLY A 163 1.52 5.34 -7.03
N GLY A 164 0.39 4.87 -7.55
CA GLY A 164 -0.61 4.06 -6.85
C GLY A 164 -2.02 4.48 -7.19
N ASN A 165 -2.91 4.55 -6.19
CA ASN A 165 -4.28 4.99 -6.38
C ASN A 165 -4.33 6.46 -6.76
N MET A 166 -4.98 6.76 -7.90
CA MET A 166 -4.96 8.09 -8.52
C MET A 166 -5.64 9.14 -7.66
N ALA A 167 -6.78 8.82 -7.05
CA ALA A 167 -7.52 9.76 -6.21
C ALA A 167 -6.73 10.12 -4.94
N VAL A 168 -6.08 9.14 -4.31
CA VAL A 168 -5.23 9.37 -3.14
C VAL A 168 -3.99 10.18 -3.52
N PHE A 169 -3.36 9.80 -4.61
CA PHE A 169 -2.19 10.50 -5.14
C PHE A 169 -2.52 11.97 -5.49
N HIS A 170 -3.64 12.20 -6.17
CA HIS A 170 -4.13 13.55 -6.47
C HIS A 170 -4.28 14.41 -5.20
N GLY A 171 -4.71 13.81 -4.09
CA GLY A 171 -4.83 14.49 -2.79
C GLY A 171 -3.51 14.93 -2.16
N LEU A 172 -2.37 14.41 -2.62
CA LEU A 172 -1.03 14.76 -2.13
C LEU A 172 -0.32 15.80 -3.01
N ARG A 173 -0.95 16.23 -4.11
CA ARG A 173 -0.38 17.22 -5.04
C ARG A 173 -0.04 18.53 -4.33
N GLY A 174 1.15 19.06 -4.60
CA GLY A 174 1.65 20.30 -3.99
C GLY A 174 2.11 20.17 -2.54
N THR A 175 2.13 18.96 -1.97
CA THR A 175 2.75 18.69 -0.67
C THR A 175 4.20 18.22 -0.84
N PRO A 176 5.02 18.16 0.23
CA PRO A 176 6.36 17.56 0.17
C PRO A 176 6.37 16.09 -0.27
N TYR A 177 5.22 15.42 -0.18
CA TYR A 177 5.04 14.00 -0.53
C TYR A 177 4.55 13.79 -1.96
N ASP A 178 4.52 14.86 -2.75
CA ASP A 178 4.22 14.80 -4.19
C ASP A 178 5.32 14.07 -4.96
N ILE A 179 4.99 13.56 -6.14
CA ILE A 179 5.94 12.84 -6.99
C ILE A 179 6.70 13.83 -7.87
N PRO A 180 8.05 13.84 -7.83
CA PRO A 180 8.83 14.59 -8.80
C PRO A 180 8.62 14.01 -10.20
N PRO A 181 8.41 14.85 -11.23
CA PRO A 181 8.18 14.35 -12.58
C PRO A 181 9.44 13.77 -13.23
N GLU A 182 10.61 14.35 -12.92
CA GLU A 182 11.87 13.94 -13.52
C GLU A 182 12.30 12.54 -13.07
N GLY A 183 12.67 11.71 -14.03
CA GLY A 183 13.16 10.35 -13.76
C GLY A 183 12.12 9.40 -13.18
N THR A 184 10.84 9.74 -13.26
CA THR A 184 9.72 8.94 -12.74
C THR A 184 9.03 8.15 -13.86
N ILE A 185 8.79 6.86 -13.59
CA ILE A 185 7.80 6.06 -14.30
C ILE A 185 6.54 6.07 -13.43
N LEU A 186 5.50 6.75 -13.92
CA LEU A 186 4.26 6.90 -13.18
C LEU A 186 3.37 5.66 -13.36
N PHE A 187 3.03 5.00 -12.26
CA PHE A 187 2.02 3.95 -12.17
C PHE A 187 0.76 4.50 -11.51
N ILE A 188 -0.38 4.39 -12.15
CA ILE A 188 -1.66 4.81 -11.60
C ILE A 188 -2.72 3.73 -11.78
N GLU A 189 -3.54 3.55 -10.76
CA GLU A 189 -4.75 2.74 -10.79
C GLU A 189 -5.87 3.47 -10.05
N ASP A 190 -7.10 3.17 -10.38
CA ASP A 190 -8.26 3.58 -9.60
C ASP A 190 -9.44 2.65 -9.85
N VAL A 191 -10.40 2.63 -8.94
CA VAL A 191 -11.59 1.78 -9.01
C VAL A 191 -12.84 2.58 -8.63
N GLY A 192 -13.82 2.59 -9.54
CA GLY A 192 -15.12 3.15 -9.27
C GLY A 192 -15.25 4.66 -9.46
N GLU A 193 -14.20 5.32 -9.95
CA GLU A 193 -14.24 6.75 -10.27
C GLU A 193 -15.07 7.03 -11.54
N ARG A 194 -15.79 8.15 -11.52
CA ARG A 194 -16.54 8.59 -12.70
C ARG A 194 -15.60 9.17 -13.77
N PRO A 195 -15.91 9.03 -15.08
CA PRO A 195 -15.04 9.51 -16.16
C PRO A 195 -14.57 10.96 -15.99
N TYR A 196 -15.48 11.87 -15.61
CA TYR A 196 -15.11 13.28 -15.40
C TYR A 196 -14.16 13.50 -14.21
N ALA A 197 -14.23 12.63 -13.18
CA ALA A 197 -13.32 12.70 -12.05
C ALA A 197 -11.92 12.23 -12.46
N ILE A 198 -11.85 11.14 -13.25
CA ILE A 198 -10.60 10.66 -13.84
C ILE A 198 -9.98 11.75 -14.72
N GLU A 199 -10.76 12.35 -15.62
CA GLU A 199 -10.30 13.42 -16.51
C GLU A 199 -9.72 14.60 -15.72
N ARG A 200 -10.42 15.06 -14.69
CA ARG A 200 -9.98 16.17 -13.84
C ARG A 200 -8.66 15.85 -13.11
N MET A 201 -8.53 14.64 -12.58
CA MET A 201 -7.31 14.20 -11.90
C MET A 201 -6.16 14.07 -12.90
N MET A 202 -6.41 13.52 -14.08
CA MET A 202 -5.41 13.41 -15.15
C MET A 202 -4.99 14.79 -15.69
N TYR A 203 -5.94 15.71 -15.83
CA TYR A 203 -5.62 17.09 -16.22
C TYR A 203 -4.67 17.75 -15.20
N ASN A 204 -4.97 17.63 -13.91
CA ASN A 204 -4.10 18.13 -12.86
C ASN A 204 -2.70 17.49 -12.89
N LEU A 205 -2.63 16.18 -13.13
CA LEU A 205 -1.35 15.48 -13.28
C LEU A 205 -0.58 15.94 -14.53
N SER A 206 -1.26 16.24 -15.62
CA SER A 206 -0.63 16.71 -16.88
C SER A 206 -0.01 18.09 -16.76
N LEU A 207 -0.52 18.96 -15.87
CA LEU A 207 0.04 20.29 -15.63
C LEU A 207 1.46 20.29 -15.08
N ILE A 208 1.95 19.14 -14.59
CA ILE A 208 3.35 18.97 -14.16
C ILE A 208 4.29 18.98 -15.37
N HIS A 209 3.81 18.64 -16.54
CA HIS A 209 4.61 18.47 -17.76
C HIS A 209 4.54 19.66 -18.72
N ILE A 210 3.81 20.69 -18.31
CA ILE A 210 3.73 21.96 -19.03
C ILE A 210 4.61 23.01 -18.34
#